data_7c78940c2024c8f7590c0e2ebc71bcdc
#
_entry.id   7c78940c2024c8f7590c0e2ebc71bcdc
#
_cell.length_a   1.000
_cell.length_b   1.000
_cell.length_c   1.000
_cell.angle_alpha   90.00
_cell.angle_beta   90.00
_cell.angle_gamma   90.00
#
_symmetry.space_group_name_H-M   'P 1'
#
loop_
_entity.id
_entity.type
_entity.pdbx_description
1 polymer ?
#
loop_
_entity_poly.entity_id
_entity_poly.type
_entity_poly.pdbx_seq_one_letter_code
_entity_poly.pdbx_strand_id
1 'polypeptide(L)'
;MKLNALMDNFGARQNATRVGRGMGSGSGKTAGRGHKGQKARSGSRKQATFQGGQMPILRRFPKFGFNNPFAKEYVTINLGDIEKFIASGKIDASAPITIDSLLAAKIINRKMSGLKVLAKGEIKSAVNVVADKWSKSAEAAIVKAGGSIKNN
;
A
#
# COMPACT_ATOMS: atom_id res chain seq x y z
N MET A 1 -19.85 26.93 13.57
CA MET A 1 -18.98 27.08 12.39
C MET A 1 -19.78 27.79 11.31
N LYS A 2 -19.29 28.89 10.72
CA LYS A 2 -20.02 29.62 9.66
C LYS A 2 -19.55 29.07 8.31
N LEU A 3 -20.46 28.90 7.33
CA LEU A 3 -20.15 28.36 5.99
C LEU A 3 -19.08 29.19 5.26
N ASN A 4 -19.05 30.50 5.46
CA ASN A 4 -18.05 31.39 4.87
C ASN A 4 -16.66 31.31 5.52
N ALA A 5 -16.50 30.58 6.61
CA ALA A 5 -15.23 30.35 7.29
C ALA A 5 -14.59 28.99 6.94
N LEU A 6 -15.21 28.25 6.03
CA LEU A 6 -14.64 27.01 5.52
C LEU A 6 -13.52 27.34 4.54
N MET A 7 -12.29 27.04 4.93
CA MET A 7 -11.10 27.20 4.10
C MET A 7 -10.28 25.92 4.14
N ASP A 8 -9.57 25.65 3.05
CA ASP A 8 -8.61 24.55 3.02
C ASP A 8 -7.46 24.83 4.03
N ASN A 9 -6.85 23.78 4.52
CA ASN A 9 -5.64 23.89 5.33
C ASN A 9 -4.53 24.60 4.54
N PHE A 10 -3.71 25.39 5.23
CA PHE A 10 -2.58 26.06 4.59
C PHE A 10 -1.68 25.05 3.90
N GLY A 11 -1.41 25.27 2.59
CA GLY A 11 -0.61 24.35 1.75
C GLY A 11 -1.38 23.19 1.11
N ALA A 12 -2.69 23.06 1.33
CA ALA A 12 -3.52 22.01 0.71
C ALA A 12 -3.62 22.14 -0.81
N ARG A 13 -3.48 23.37 -1.32
CA ARG A 13 -3.48 23.66 -2.77
C ARG A 13 -2.15 24.29 -3.18
N GLN A 14 -1.52 23.74 -4.20
CA GLN A 14 -0.37 24.32 -4.84
C GLN A 14 -0.78 24.94 -6.17
N ASN A 15 -0.39 26.21 -6.38
CA ASN A 15 -0.63 26.89 -7.65
C ASN A 15 0.19 26.24 -8.76
N ALA A 16 -0.45 25.97 -9.90
CA ALA A 16 0.23 25.42 -11.07
C ALA A 16 1.24 26.44 -11.61
N THR A 17 2.48 25.99 -11.82
CA THR A 17 3.53 26.83 -12.41
C THR A 17 3.24 27.08 -13.87
N ARG A 18 3.01 28.35 -14.24
CA ARG A 18 2.78 28.77 -15.64
C ARG A 18 4.09 29.06 -16.31
N VAL A 19 4.56 28.15 -17.15
CA VAL A 19 5.81 28.30 -17.91
C VAL A 19 5.64 29.22 -19.15
N GLY A 20 6.73 29.80 -19.62
CA GLY A 20 6.73 30.69 -20.80
C GLY A 20 6.03 32.03 -20.56
N ARG A 21 5.98 32.54 -19.32
CA ARG A 21 5.31 33.80 -18.93
C ARG A 21 6.29 34.81 -18.37
N GLY A 22 7.13 35.36 -19.23
CA GLY A 22 8.10 36.41 -18.92
C GLY A 22 9.45 35.90 -18.42
N MET A 23 10.46 36.72 -18.59
CA MET A 23 11.85 36.38 -18.20
C MET A 23 12.03 36.31 -16.69
N GLY A 24 11.37 37.19 -15.94
CA GLY A 24 11.47 37.27 -14.48
C GLY A 24 10.87 36.08 -13.74
N SER A 25 10.05 35.22 -14.41
CA SER A 25 9.48 34.02 -13.79
C SER A 25 10.48 32.86 -13.59
N GLY A 26 11.69 32.98 -14.19
CA GLY A 26 12.69 31.90 -14.24
C GLY A 26 12.38 30.78 -15.26
N SER A 27 11.15 30.70 -15.75
CA SER A 27 10.68 29.69 -16.73
C SER A 27 10.15 30.34 -18.01
N GLY A 28 10.67 31.54 -18.36
CA GLY A 28 10.33 32.25 -19.59
C GLY A 28 10.94 31.64 -20.84
N LYS A 29 10.75 32.30 -22.00
CA LYS A 29 11.31 31.94 -23.32
C LYS A 29 11.07 30.49 -23.72
N THR A 30 11.96 29.57 -23.42
CA THR A 30 11.91 28.16 -23.83
C THR A 30 11.12 27.28 -22.84
N ALA A 31 10.60 27.83 -21.76
CA ALA A 31 9.80 27.11 -20.75
C ALA A 31 10.51 25.88 -20.16
N GLY A 32 11.84 25.94 -20.03
CA GLY A 32 12.68 24.83 -19.55
C GLY A 32 12.91 23.68 -20.54
N ARG A 33 12.39 23.80 -21.80
CA ARG A 33 12.55 22.74 -22.81
C ARG A 33 13.82 22.82 -23.63
N GLY A 34 14.58 23.95 -23.53
CA GLY A 34 15.78 24.22 -24.35
C GLY A 34 15.44 24.52 -25.81
N HIS A 35 16.41 24.27 -26.70
CA HIS A 35 16.30 24.55 -28.11
C HIS A 35 16.15 23.27 -28.94
N LYS A 36 15.38 23.35 -30.03
CA LYS A 36 15.26 22.44 -31.20
C LYS A 36 15.24 20.89 -30.97
N GLY A 37 15.64 20.35 -29.86
CA GLY A 37 15.67 18.91 -29.63
C GLY A 37 14.31 18.22 -29.71
N GLN A 38 14.29 16.92 -29.83
CA GLN A 38 13.07 16.12 -29.88
C GLN A 38 12.15 16.40 -28.68
N LYS A 39 12.70 16.56 -27.47
CA LYS A 39 11.93 16.84 -26.25
C LYS A 39 11.34 18.25 -26.18
N ALA A 40 11.82 19.16 -27.02
CA ALA A 40 11.32 20.55 -27.07
C ALA A 40 10.01 20.68 -27.85
N ARG A 41 9.63 19.70 -28.66
CA ARG A 41 8.42 19.75 -29.51
C ARG A 41 7.17 19.39 -28.73
N SER A 42 6.03 19.86 -29.20
CA SER A 42 4.72 19.48 -28.65
C SER A 42 4.46 17.99 -28.88
N GLY A 43 3.83 17.32 -27.91
CA GLY A 43 3.51 15.89 -28.05
C GLY A 43 4.70 14.95 -28.05
N SER A 44 5.95 15.44 -27.85
CA SER A 44 7.15 14.62 -27.86
C SER A 44 7.19 13.67 -26.66
N ARG A 45 6.80 12.43 -26.88
CA ARG A 45 6.88 11.34 -25.90
C ARG A 45 7.94 10.35 -26.34
N LYS A 46 9.16 10.48 -25.76
CA LYS A 46 10.19 9.49 -25.97
C LYS A 46 9.90 8.24 -25.14
N GLN A 47 9.87 7.08 -25.78
CA GLN A 47 9.72 5.82 -25.07
C GLN A 47 10.89 5.64 -24.09
N ALA A 48 10.59 5.29 -22.82
CA ALA A 48 11.60 5.21 -21.76
C ALA A 48 12.71 4.19 -22.06
N THR A 49 12.38 3.15 -22.83
CA THR A 49 13.30 2.06 -23.18
C THR A 49 14.01 2.26 -24.52
N PHE A 50 13.83 3.43 -25.19
CA PHE A 50 14.48 3.69 -26.47
C PHE A 50 15.98 3.91 -26.31
N GLN A 51 16.79 3.13 -27.04
CA GLN A 51 18.24 3.10 -26.98
C GLN A 51 18.87 3.44 -28.34
N GLY A 52 18.39 4.49 -29.01
CA GLY A 52 18.98 4.96 -30.27
C GLY A 52 18.85 4.00 -31.46
N GLY A 53 17.87 3.11 -31.46
CA GLY A 53 17.69 2.08 -32.52
C GLY A 53 18.20 0.69 -32.12
N GLN A 54 19.00 0.58 -31.06
CA GLN A 54 19.38 -0.71 -30.52
C GLN A 54 18.11 -1.43 -29.96
N MET A 55 18.07 -2.75 -30.04
CA MET A 55 16.98 -3.55 -29.48
C MET A 55 16.74 -3.18 -28.02
N PRO A 56 15.51 -2.78 -27.66
CA PRO A 56 15.19 -2.38 -26.28
C PRO A 56 15.54 -3.48 -25.28
N ILE A 57 16.01 -3.10 -24.11
CA ILE A 57 16.45 -4.03 -23.07
C ILE A 57 15.36 -5.05 -22.69
N LEU A 58 14.09 -4.64 -22.70
CA LEU A 58 12.94 -5.52 -22.43
C LEU A 58 12.85 -6.72 -23.39
N ARG A 59 13.34 -6.58 -24.63
CA ARG A 59 13.38 -7.66 -25.61
C ARG A 59 14.65 -8.50 -25.53
N ARG A 60 15.71 -7.98 -24.91
CA ARG A 60 16.98 -8.69 -24.73
C ARG A 60 16.95 -9.62 -23.52
N PHE A 61 16.13 -9.31 -22.51
CA PHE A 61 15.95 -10.21 -21.37
C PHE A 61 15.16 -11.44 -21.74
N PRO A 62 15.59 -12.63 -21.32
CA PRO A 62 14.83 -13.85 -21.51
C PRO A 62 13.50 -13.78 -20.71
N LYS A 63 12.46 -14.32 -21.27
CA LYS A 63 11.19 -14.51 -20.53
C LYS A 63 11.37 -15.63 -19.52
N PHE A 64 10.89 -15.46 -18.33
CA PHE A 64 10.98 -16.45 -17.26
C PHE A 64 9.69 -16.46 -16.43
N GLY A 65 9.47 -17.59 -15.77
CA GLY A 65 8.32 -17.76 -14.89
C GLY A 65 7.00 -17.99 -15.62
N PHE A 66 6.00 -18.30 -14.85
CA PHE A 66 4.61 -18.46 -15.28
C PHE A 66 3.67 -17.97 -14.16
N ASN A 67 2.46 -17.59 -14.51
CA ASN A 67 1.44 -17.25 -13.54
C ASN A 67 0.67 -18.54 -13.15
N ASN A 68 0.70 -18.89 -11.86
CA ASN A 68 -0.07 -20.02 -11.34
C ASN A 68 -1.50 -19.56 -11.01
N PRO A 69 -2.54 -19.97 -11.79
CA PRO A 69 -3.92 -19.58 -11.55
C PRO A 69 -4.51 -20.18 -10.25
N PHE A 70 -3.88 -21.23 -9.71
CA PHE A 70 -4.32 -21.91 -8.48
C PHE A 70 -3.54 -21.47 -7.24
N ALA A 71 -2.81 -20.37 -7.32
CA ALA A 71 -2.09 -19.81 -6.18
C ALA A 71 -3.09 -19.39 -5.07
N LYS A 72 -2.89 -19.94 -3.87
CA LYS A 72 -3.67 -19.56 -2.69
C LYS A 72 -3.08 -18.31 -2.08
N GLU A 73 -3.84 -17.22 -2.06
CA GLU A 73 -3.47 -15.97 -1.41
C GLU A 73 -4.20 -15.84 -0.08
N TYR A 74 -3.47 -15.49 0.97
CA TYR A 74 -4.01 -15.31 2.32
C TYR A 74 -3.98 -13.84 2.70
N VAL A 75 -5.01 -13.41 3.44
CA VAL A 75 -4.96 -12.11 4.13
C VAL A 75 -3.98 -12.23 5.27
N THR A 76 -2.97 -11.36 5.30
CA THR A 76 -1.97 -11.36 6.37
C THR A 76 -2.27 -10.30 7.40
N ILE A 77 -2.18 -10.65 8.69
CA ILE A 77 -2.30 -9.72 9.81
C ILE A 77 -1.13 -9.94 10.78
N ASN A 78 -0.62 -8.86 11.36
CA ASN A 78 0.47 -8.91 12.32
C ASN A 78 -0.05 -8.78 13.76
N LEU A 79 0.66 -9.35 14.73
CA LEU A 79 0.30 -9.29 16.14
C LEU A 79 0.21 -7.86 16.66
N GLY A 80 1.16 -6.99 16.28
CA GLY A 80 1.13 -5.59 16.67
C GLY A 80 -0.03 -4.79 16.06
N ASP A 81 -0.58 -5.23 14.94
CA ASP A 81 -1.77 -4.58 14.36
C ASP A 81 -3.05 -5.05 15.07
N ILE A 82 -3.12 -6.32 15.49
CA ILE A 82 -4.21 -6.82 16.33
C ILE A 82 -4.28 -6.00 17.62
N GLU A 83 -3.14 -5.79 18.30
CA GLU A 83 -3.08 -4.99 19.52
C GLU A 83 -3.58 -3.56 19.32
N LYS A 84 -3.18 -2.90 18.22
CA LYS A 84 -3.67 -1.57 17.85
C LYS A 84 -5.19 -1.55 17.61
N PHE A 85 -5.74 -2.58 16.99
CA PHE A 85 -7.18 -2.66 16.73
C PHE A 85 -7.98 -2.90 18.00
N ILE A 86 -7.45 -3.66 18.96
CA ILE A 86 -8.02 -3.82 20.30
C ILE A 86 -7.96 -2.49 21.04
N ALA A 87 -6.81 -1.81 21.06
CA ALA A 87 -6.65 -0.51 21.71
C ALA A 87 -7.58 0.57 21.12
N SER A 88 -7.89 0.50 19.82
CA SER A 88 -8.84 1.40 19.16
C SER A 88 -10.31 1.00 19.30
N GLY A 89 -10.61 -0.10 20.01
CA GLY A 89 -11.99 -0.60 20.19
C GLY A 89 -12.65 -1.16 18.93
N LYS A 90 -11.86 -1.49 17.90
CA LYS A 90 -12.38 -2.08 16.66
C LYS A 90 -12.58 -3.59 16.75
N ILE A 91 -11.87 -4.24 17.65
CA ILE A 91 -11.93 -5.67 17.90
C ILE A 91 -12.03 -5.88 19.40
N ASP A 92 -12.93 -6.75 19.82
CA ASP A 92 -13.05 -7.18 21.21
C ASP A 92 -12.08 -8.33 21.49
N ALA A 93 -11.23 -8.17 22.51
CA ALA A 93 -10.26 -9.21 22.90
C ALA A 93 -10.93 -10.49 23.40
N SER A 94 -12.14 -10.39 23.97
CA SER A 94 -12.90 -11.54 24.50
C SER A 94 -13.51 -12.42 23.42
N ALA A 95 -13.78 -11.86 22.22
CA ALA A 95 -14.38 -12.57 21.11
C ALA A 95 -13.31 -13.27 20.26
N PRO A 96 -13.60 -14.41 19.62
CA PRO A 96 -12.64 -15.04 18.72
C PRO A 96 -12.45 -14.16 17.47
N ILE A 97 -11.19 -13.89 17.16
CA ILE A 97 -10.79 -13.12 15.97
C ILE A 97 -10.85 -14.05 14.77
N THR A 98 -11.88 -13.89 13.94
CA THR A 98 -12.08 -14.62 12.70
C THR A 98 -11.92 -13.69 11.50
N ILE A 99 -11.82 -14.26 10.30
CA ILE A 99 -11.76 -13.44 9.06
C ILE A 99 -13.04 -12.61 8.88
N ASP A 100 -14.19 -13.14 9.30
CA ASP A 100 -15.47 -12.46 9.18
C ASP A 100 -15.60 -11.30 10.18
N SER A 101 -15.08 -11.44 11.41
CA SER A 101 -15.01 -10.33 12.37
C SER A 101 -14.11 -9.19 11.88
N LEU A 102 -12.99 -9.52 11.23
CA LEU A 102 -12.10 -8.54 10.63
C LEU A 102 -12.72 -7.80 9.43
N LEU A 103 -13.55 -8.49 8.64
CA LEU A 103 -14.34 -7.89 7.57
C LEU A 103 -15.41 -6.94 8.11
N ALA A 104 -16.16 -7.37 9.13
CA ALA A 104 -17.18 -6.56 9.78
C ALA A 104 -16.60 -5.28 10.39
N ALA A 105 -15.41 -5.37 11.00
CA ALA A 105 -14.66 -4.23 11.53
C ALA A 105 -13.99 -3.36 10.43
N LYS A 106 -14.14 -3.70 9.14
CA LYS A 106 -13.52 -3.01 7.98
C LYS A 106 -12.00 -2.88 8.09
N ILE A 107 -11.35 -3.84 8.74
CA ILE A 107 -9.89 -3.93 8.85
C ILE A 107 -9.32 -4.56 7.58
N ILE A 108 -10.03 -5.52 7.02
CA ILE A 108 -9.71 -6.16 5.75
C ILE A 108 -10.82 -5.89 4.75
N ASN A 109 -10.45 -5.81 3.46
CA ASN A 109 -11.40 -5.49 2.40
C ASN A 109 -11.91 -6.73 1.64
N ARG A 110 -11.21 -7.86 1.73
CA ARG A 110 -11.51 -9.08 0.97
C ARG A 110 -11.24 -10.32 1.80
N LYS A 111 -12.09 -11.31 1.66
CA LYS A 111 -11.89 -12.67 2.18
C LYS A 111 -11.19 -13.48 1.09
N MET A 112 -9.87 -13.45 1.06
CA MET A 112 -9.08 -14.26 0.13
C MET A 112 -9.21 -15.77 0.44
N SER A 113 -8.16 -16.55 0.26
CA SER A 113 -8.16 -18.00 0.58
C SER A 113 -8.13 -18.30 2.08
N GLY A 114 -8.06 -17.29 2.94
CA GLY A 114 -8.05 -17.44 4.39
C GLY A 114 -7.20 -16.39 5.11
N LEU A 115 -7.08 -16.53 6.43
CA LEU A 115 -6.33 -15.66 7.31
C LEU A 115 -4.96 -16.27 7.64
N LYS A 116 -3.90 -15.44 7.57
CA LYS A 116 -2.55 -15.81 8.00
C LYS A 116 -2.02 -14.82 9.04
N VAL A 117 -1.60 -15.32 10.20
CA VAL A 117 -1.08 -14.53 11.31
C VAL A 117 0.45 -14.52 11.30
N LEU A 118 1.04 -13.33 11.41
CA LEU A 118 2.48 -13.10 11.43
C LEU A 118 2.92 -12.40 12.72
N ALA A 119 4.15 -12.67 13.16
CA ALA A 119 4.67 -12.27 14.46
C ALA A 119 5.25 -10.83 14.52
N LYS A 120 4.99 -9.96 13.54
CA LYS A 120 5.54 -8.61 13.59
C LYS A 120 4.81 -7.76 14.65
N GLY A 121 5.57 -7.19 15.57
CA GLY A 121 5.06 -6.41 16.70
C GLY A 121 4.83 -7.25 17.95
N GLU A 122 4.53 -6.59 19.06
CA GLU A 122 4.25 -7.22 20.35
C GLU A 122 2.75 -7.34 20.57
N ILE A 123 2.32 -8.39 21.24
CA ILE A 123 0.97 -8.60 21.73
C ILE A 123 1.01 -8.75 23.24
N LYS A 124 0.16 -7.99 23.93
CA LYS A 124 0.04 -8.00 25.40
C LYS A 124 -1.31 -8.57 25.85
N SER A 125 -2.31 -8.43 25.01
CA SER A 125 -3.67 -8.91 25.27
C SER A 125 -3.78 -10.40 25.02
N ALA A 126 -4.48 -11.13 25.89
CA ALA A 126 -4.83 -12.53 25.66
C ALA A 126 -5.94 -12.57 24.57
N VAL A 127 -5.65 -13.17 23.43
CA VAL A 127 -6.58 -13.24 22.29
C VAL A 127 -6.76 -14.65 21.77
N ASN A 128 -7.97 -14.96 21.34
CA ASN A 128 -8.29 -16.20 20.66
C ASN A 128 -8.40 -15.94 19.16
N VAL A 129 -7.53 -16.55 18.36
CA VAL A 129 -7.50 -16.33 16.92
C VAL A 129 -7.86 -17.60 16.17
N VAL A 130 -8.76 -17.48 15.20
CA VAL A 130 -9.09 -18.56 14.25
C VAL A 130 -8.48 -18.19 12.90
N ALA A 131 -7.45 -18.94 12.47
CA ALA A 131 -6.70 -18.65 11.27
C ALA A 131 -6.36 -19.94 10.51
N ASP A 132 -6.22 -19.83 9.18
CA ASP A 132 -5.86 -20.97 8.34
C ASP A 132 -4.35 -21.25 8.34
N LYS A 133 -3.55 -20.20 8.59
CA LYS A 133 -2.09 -20.31 8.69
C LYS A 133 -1.52 -19.32 9.70
N TRP A 134 -0.38 -19.69 10.28
CA TRP A 134 0.39 -18.79 11.17
C TRP A 134 1.89 -19.10 11.13
N SER A 135 2.70 -18.17 11.59
CA SER A 135 4.13 -18.42 11.77
C SER A 135 4.38 -19.04 13.16
N LYS A 136 5.39 -19.90 13.28
CA LYS A 136 5.76 -20.52 14.57
C LYS A 136 6.04 -19.47 15.65
N SER A 137 6.64 -18.34 15.28
CA SER A 137 6.90 -17.23 16.19
C SER A 137 5.61 -16.51 16.62
N ALA A 138 4.57 -16.43 15.75
CA ALA A 138 3.27 -15.84 16.12
C ALA A 138 2.53 -16.73 17.13
N GLU A 139 2.56 -18.04 16.92
CA GLU A 139 1.98 -19.01 17.84
C GLU A 139 2.62 -18.90 19.23
N ALA A 140 3.95 -18.93 19.29
CA ALA A 140 4.68 -18.79 20.56
C ALA A 140 4.37 -17.46 21.28
N ALA A 141 4.21 -16.36 20.55
CA ALA A 141 3.88 -15.06 21.12
C ALA A 141 2.45 -15.00 21.67
N ILE A 142 1.46 -15.58 20.97
CA ILE A 142 0.06 -15.62 21.42
C ILE A 142 -0.08 -16.52 22.65
N VAL A 143 0.58 -17.68 22.67
CA VAL A 143 0.57 -18.57 23.83
C VAL A 143 1.22 -17.91 25.05
N LYS A 144 2.34 -17.18 24.88
CA LYS A 144 2.97 -16.39 25.94
C LYS A 144 2.05 -15.31 26.50
N ALA A 145 1.22 -14.69 25.66
CA ALA A 145 0.23 -13.69 26.07
C ALA A 145 -1.06 -14.29 26.69
N GLY A 146 -1.13 -15.63 26.83
CA GLY A 146 -2.29 -16.33 27.41
C GLY A 146 -3.45 -16.56 26.43
N GLY A 147 -3.22 -16.35 25.15
CA GLY A 147 -4.20 -16.59 24.08
C GLY A 147 -4.12 -18.00 23.46
N SER A 148 -4.96 -18.26 22.48
CA SER A 148 -4.97 -19.51 21.71
C SER A 148 -5.12 -19.26 20.21
N ILE A 149 -4.52 -20.16 19.39
CA ILE A 149 -4.77 -20.21 17.95
C ILE A 149 -5.49 -21.51 17.61
N LYS A 150 -6.53 -21.41 16.82
CA LYS A 150 -7.25 -22.55 16.26
C LYS A 150 -7.24 -22.51 14.75
N ASN A 151 -7.22 -23.68 14.12
CA ASN A 151 -7.38 -23.80 12.67
C ASN A 151 -8.84 -23.59 12.31
N ASN A 152 -9.09 -22.95 11.15
CA ASN A 152 -10.43 -22.69 10.64
C ASN A 152 -11.03 -23.97 10.03
#